data_08e2b031dd79b885167cc9ecd2c8a2e2
#
_entry.id   08e2b031dd79b885167cc9ecd2c8a2e2
#
_cell.length_a   1.000
_cell.length_b   1.000
_cell.length_c   1.000
_cell.angle_alpha   90.00
_cell.angle_beta   90.00
_cell.angle_gamma   90.00
#
_symmetry.space_group_name_H-M   'P 1'
#
loop_
_entity.id
_entity.type
_entity.pdbx_description
1 polymer ?
#
loop_
_entity_poly.entity_id
_entity_poly.type
_entity_poly.pdbx_seq_one_letter_code
_entity_poly.pdbx_strand_id
1 'polypeptide(L)'
;MTALLDLREHLPITNPTWIFFLVLCIILFAPVLLNKLKIPHLIGMILAGILIGEHGFDILARDSSFELFGQVGLYYIMFLAGLEMNMEDFPAIRGKAIVFGILAFIIPIVLGFFSNILILKYGIVSSILLASMYASHTLISYPIVTRYGVSRHRCVSIAVGATAITDSLTLLVLAIVGSMYRTDSVDSWSRLELILKVSLMGLFIIYSFPRIGRWFLRKYEDGIVQFIFILAMVFLAAGLMELVGMEGILGAFFAGLVLNRLIPPVSPLRNYLEFVGNALFIPYFLIGVGMLIDVRVFFGHIESMKVAAVMTLMALSTKWIAAWTTQKIYGMKRIERQLMFGLSNAQAAATLAAVLVGYLSLIHISEPTRH
;
A
#
# COMPACT_ATOMS: atom_id res chain seq x y z
N MET A 1 15.52 -32.56 -24.84
CA MET A 1 14.86 -31.49 -25.63
C MET A 1 13.36 -31.77 -25.80
N THR A 2 12.93 -33.03 -25.94
CA THR A 2 11.50 -33.46 -25.96
C THR A 2 10.76 -33.20 -24.65
N ALA A 3 11.34 -33.44 -23.47
CA ALA A 3 10.72 -33.20 -22.17
C ALA A 3 10.48 -31.71 -21.84
N LEU A 4 11.26 -30.78 -22.43
CA LEU A 4 11.04 -29.35 -22.29
C LEU A 4 9.95 -28.82 -23.23
N LEU A 5 9.69 -29.50 -24.32
CA LEU A 5 8.56 -29.21 -25.23
C LEU A 5 7.24 -29.70 -24.64
N ASP A 6 7.21 -30.89 -24.00
CA ASP A 6 6.05 -31.40 -23.28
C ASP A 6 5.63 -30.50 -22.09
N LEU A 7 6.60 -29.91 -21.41
CA LEU A 7 6.31 -28.95 -20.31
C LEU A 7 5.65 -27.65 -20.80
N ARG A 8 5.93 -27.23 -22.03
CA ARG A 8 5.31 -26.01 -22.61
C ARG A 8 3.84 -26.19 -23.01
N GLU A 9 3.43 -27.42 -23.33
CA GLU A 9 2.02 -27.71 -23.66
C GLU A 9 1.10 -27.64 -22.43
N HIS A 10 1.65 -27.66 -21.21
CA HIS A 10 0.90 -27.59 -19.94
C HIS A 10 1.05 -26.24 -19.23
N LEU A 11 1.64 -25.22 -19.84
CA LEU A 11 1.76 -23.85 -19.34
C LEU A 11 0.70 -22.95 -20.00
N PRO A 12 0.14 -21.97 -19.29
CA PRO A 12 0.30 -21.70 -17.85
C PRO A 12 -0.44 -22.74 -16.98
N ILE A 13 0.11 -22.99 -15.79
CA ILE A 13 -0.51 -23.91 -14.81
C ILE A 13 -1.81 -23.30 -14.31
N THR A 14 -2.91 -24.00 -14.51
CA THR A 14 -4.26 -23.58 -14.10
C THR A 14 -4.83 -24.37 -12.92
N ASN A 15 -4.18 -25.49 -12.56
CA ASN A 15 -4.63 -26.31 -11.45
C ASN A 15 -4.35 -25.62 -10.10
N PRO A 16 -5.39 -25.33 -9.27
CA PRO A 16 -5.25 -24.58 -8.02
C PRO A 16 -4.23 -25.20 -7.04
N THR A 17 -4.14 -26.52 -6.98
CA THR A 17 -3.20 -27.22 -6.08
C THR A 17 -1.75 -26.91 -6.45
N TRP A 18 -1.42 -26.95 -7.75
CA TRP A 18 -0.08 -26.63 -8.22
C TRP A 18 0.23 -25.14 -8.14
N ILE A 19 -0.75 -24.27 -8.40
CA ILE A 19 -0.61 -22.81 -8.20
C ILE A 19 -0.24 -22.54 -6.74
N PHE A 20 -1.02 -23.10 -5.79
CA PHE A 20 -0.78 -22.89 -4.37
C PHE A 20 0.59 -23.43 -3.93
N PHE A 21 0.97 -24.63 -4.38
CA PHE A 21 2.28 -25.21 -4.09
C PHE A 21 3.42 -24.33 -4.61
N LEU A 22 3.35 -23.86 -5.85
CA LEU A 22 4.38 -23.01 -6.44
C LEU A 22 4.48 -21.66 -5.73
N VAL A 23 3.34 -21.05 -5.37
CA VAL A 23 3.34 -19.82 -4.59
C VAL A 23 4.00 -20.02 -3.22
N LEU A 24 3.70 -21.13 -2.53
CA LEU A 24 4.38 -21.45 -1.26
C LEU A 24 5.89 -21.66 -1.45
N CYS A 25 6.31 -22.33 -2.54
CA CYS A 25 7.72 -22.44 -2.88
C CYS A 25 8.36 -21.07 -3.11
N ILE A 26 7.70 -20.17 -3.79
CA ILE A 26 8.20 -18.79 -4.01
C ILE A 26 8.31 -18.04 -2.68
N ILE A 27 7.28 -18.12 -1.84
CA ILE A 27 7.28 -17.49 -0.50
C ILE A 27 8.45 -17.99 0.34
N LEU A 28 8.77 -19.28 0.25
CA LEU A 28 9.86 -19.90 0.99
C LEU A 28 11.23 -19.55 0.40
N PHE A 29 11.41 -19.73 -0.90
CA PHE A 29 12.73 -19.68 -1.53
C PHE A 29 13.14 -18.29 -1.99
N ALA A 30 12.23 -17.42 -2.44
CA ALA A 30 12.58 -16.09 -2.92
C ALA A 30 13.28 -15.24 -1.84
N PRO A 31 12.80 -15.16 -0.59
CA PRO A 31 13.51 -14.48 0.47
C PRO A 31 14.89 -15.09 0.79
N VAL A 32 14.99 -16.42 0.80
CA VAL A 32 16.24 -17.14 1.12
C VAL A 32 17.32 -16.84 0.06
N LEU A 33 16.94 -16.87 -1.22
CA LEU A 33 17.85 -16.60 -2.33
C LEU A 33 18.29 -15.15 -2.37
N LEU A 34 17.34 -14.23 -2.21
CA LEU A 34 17.57 -12.79 -2.37
C LEU A 34 18.19 -12.13 -1.12
N ASN A 35 18.07 -12.77 0.05
CA ASN A 35 18.76 -12.33 1.26
C ASN A 35 20.28 -12.38 1.09
N LYS A 36 20.80 -13.34 0.30
CA LYS A 36 22.22 -13.40 -0.08
C LYS A 36 22.66 -12.16 -0.88
N LEU A 37 21.75 -11.57 -1.64
CA LEU A 37 21.97 -10.36 -2.45
C LEU A 37 21.65 -9.07 -1.68
N LYS A 38 21.29 -9.17 -0.38
CA LYS A 38 20.86 -8.03 0.47
C LYS A 38 19.61 -7.31 -0.07
N ILE A 39 18.78 -8.00 -0.86
CA ILE A 39 17.52 -7.48 -1.37
C ILE A 39 16.42 -7.76 -0.33
N PRO A 40 15.60 -6.75 0.03
CA PRO A 40 14.45 -6.96 0.93
C PRO A 40 13.50 -8.02 0.39
N HIS A 41 12.97 -8.89 1.27
CA HIS A 41 12.11 -10.02 0.91
C HIS A 41 10.86 -9.61 0.10
N LEU A 42 10.28 -8.43 0.40
CA LEU A 42 9.12 -7.90 -0.33
C LEU A 42 9.42 -7.68 -1.83
N ILE A 43 10.59 -7.09 -2.13
CA ILE A 43 11.03 -6.91 -3.52
C ILE A 43 11.26 -8.27 -4.19
N GLY A 44 11.77 -9.23 -3.43
CA GLY A 44 11.96 -10.60 -3.92
C GLY A 44 10.70 -11.28 -4.41
N MET A 45 9.59 -11.08 -3.71
CA MET A 45 8.30 -11.63 -4.10
C MET A 45 7.75 -10.98 -5.37
N ILE A 46 7.91 -9.64 -5.51
CA ILE A 46 7.53 -8.93 -6.73
C ILE A 46 8.37 -9.43 -7.92
N LEU A 47 9.70 -9.54 -7.75
CA LEU A 47 10.58 -10.06 -8.80
C LEU A 47 10.22 -11.50 -9.19
N ALA A 48 9.90 -12.36 -8.22
CA ALA A 48 9.42 -13.71 -8.52
C ALA A 48 8.10 -13.66 -9.30
N GLY A 49 7.17 -12.77 -8.94
CA GLY A 49 5.93 -12.54 -9.67
C GLY A 49 6.16 -12.12 -11.12
N ILE A 50 7.12 -11.21 -11.37
CA ILE A 50 7.52 -10.81 -12.73
C ILE A 50 8.00 -12.01 -13.55
N LEU A 51 8.78 -12.90 -12.93
CA LEU A 51 9.34 -14.04 -13.63
C LEU A 51 8.28 -15.10 -13.97
N ILE A 52 7.32 -15.37 -13.08
CA ILE A 52 6.33 -16.44 -13.27
C ILE A 52 5.06 -15.99 -13.99
N GLY A 53 4.81 -14.68 -14.08
CA GLY A 53 3.63 -14.09 -14.70
C GLY A 53 3.66 -14.15 -16.22
N GLU A 54 2.56 -13.71 -16.85
CA GLU A 54 2.30 -13.70 -18.30
C GLU A 54 3.40 -12.97 -19.09
N HIS A 55 3.93 -11.89 -18.52
CA HIS A 55 4.99 -11.09 -19.16
C HIS A 55 6.40 -11.63 -18.92
N GLY A 56 6.55 -12.68 -18.08
CA GLY A 56 7.80 -13.39 -17.82
C GLY A 56 7.89 -14.73 -18.57
N PHE A 57 7.94 -15.81 -17.78
CA PHE A 57 7.99 -17.18 -18.32
C PHE A 57 6.62 -17.81 -18.52
N ASP A 58 5.54 -17.11 -18.17
CA ASP A 58 4.14 -17.57 -18.27
C ASP A 58 3.91 -18.94 -17.59
N ILE A 59 4.41 -19.08 -16.36
CA ILE A 59 4.34 -20.32 -15.59
C ILE A 59 2.99 -20.47 -14.90
N LEU A 60 2.47 -19.38 -14.32
CA LEU A 60 1.21 -19.37 -13.57
C LEU A 60 0.19 -18.46 -14.22
N ALA A 61 -1.03 -18.98 -14.39
CA ALA A 61 -2.17 -18.13 -14.74
C ALA A 61 -2.63 -17.33 -13.50
N ARG A 62 -2.96 -16.05 -13.72
CA ARG A 62 -3.61 -15.23 -12.71
C ARG A 62 -5.12 -15.44 -12.79
N ASP A 63 -5.60 -16.50 -12.13
CA ASP A 63 -7.01 -16.85 -12.08
C ASP A 63 -7.78 -16.05 -11.00
N SER A 64 -9.10 -16.22 -10.95
CA SER A 64 -9.98 -15.57 -9.96
C SER A 64 -9.61 -15.91 -8.51
N SER A 65 -9.09 -17.12 -8.26
CA SER A 65 -8.62 -17.54 -6.92
C SER A 65 -7.39 -16.75 -6.52
N PHE A 66 -6.45 -16.59 -7.45
CA PHE A 66 -5.24 -15.79 -7.22
C PHE A 66 -5.58 -14.32 -6.97
N GLU A 67 -6.53 -13.77 -7.71
CA GLU A 67 -7.01 -12.41 -7.51
C GLU A 67 -7.65 -12.21 -6.14
N LEU A 68 -8.48 -13.15 -5.70
CA LEU A 68 -9.10 -13.12 -4.37
C LEU A 68 -8.04 -13.07 -3.25
N PHE A 69 -7.05 -13.98 -3.28
CA PHE A 69 -5.97 -13.99 -2.28
C PHE A 69 -5.13 -12.71 -2.35
N GLY A 70 -4.89 -12.18 -3.54
CA GLY A 70 -4.20 -10.91 -3.74
C GLY A 70 -4.95 -9.73 -3.14
N GLN A 71 -6.27 -9.67 -3.35
CA GLN A 71 -7.12 -8.62 -2.76
C GLN A 71 -7.19 -8.72 -1.24
N VAL A 72 -7.33 -9.93 -0.70
CA VAL A 72 -7.23 -10.19 0.74
C VAL A 72 -5.89 -9.69 1.29
N GLY A 73 -4.79 -9.99 0.60
CA GLY A 73 -3.45 -9.54 0.96
C GLY A 73 -3.31 -8.03 0.99
N LEU A 74 -3.91 -7.34 0.01
CA LEU A 74 -3.93 -5.88 -0.06
C LEU A 74 -4.67 -5.26 1.14
N TYR A 75 -5.86 -5.78 1.47
CA TYR A 75 -6.61 -5.32 2.66
C TYR A 75 -5.85 -5.62 3.94
N TYR A 76 -5.17 -6.77 4.00
CA TYR A 76 -4.37 -7.18 5.14
C TYR A 76 -3.18 -6.24 5.38
N ILE A 77 -2.45 -5.86 4.33
CA ILE A 77 -1.37 -4.86 4.41
C ILE A 77 -1.89 -3.55 5.01
N MET A 78 -3.01 -3.06 4.50
CA MET A 78 -3.58 -1.80 4.96
C MET A 78 -4.08 -1.86 6.39
N PHE A 79 -4.68 -2.97 6.78
CA PHE A 79 -5.06 -3.24 8.16
C PHE A 79 -3.85 -3.24 9.10
N LEU A 80 -2.78 -3.97 8.75
CA LEU A 80 -1.56 -3.99 9.56
C LEU A 80 -0.91 -2.60 9.63
N ALA A 81 -0.87 -1.84 8.54
CA ALA A 81 -0.39 -0.46 8.55
C ALA A 81 -1.18 0.41 9.55
N GLY A 82 -2.50 0.26 9.59
CA GLY A 82 -3.34 0.91 10.62
C GLY A 82 -3.03 0.45 12.04
N LEU A 83 -2.73 -0.84 12.23
CA LEU A 83 -2.34 -1.39 13.53
C LEU A 83 -0.94 -0.96 13.99
N GLU A 84 -0.01 -0.70 13.09
CA GLU A 84 1.36 -0.28 13.42
C GLU A 84 1.45 1.15 13.96
N MET A 85 0.40 1.95 13.79
CA MET A 85 0.38 3.32 14.27
C MET A 85 0.51 3.41 15.78
N ASN A 86 1.64 3.98 16.26
CA ASN A 86 1.84 4.21 17.70
C ASN A 86 1.02 5.42 18.18
N MET A 87 -0.14 5.12 18.76
CA MET A 87 -1.07 6.14 19.27
C MET A 87 -0.68 6.65 20.68
N GLU A 88 0.24 5.99 21.38
CA GLU A 88 0.60 6.33 22.77
C GLU A 88 1.69 7.43 22.85
N ASP A 89 2.74 7.35 22.04
CA ASP A 89 3.83 8.34 22.00
C ASP A 89 3.47 9.59 21.19
N PHE A 90 2.37 9.55 20.48
CA PHE A 90 1.93 10.61 19.58
C PHE A 90 1.70 11.98 20.25
N PRO A 91 1.20 12.11 21.50
CA PRO A 91 0.94 13.42 22.12
C PRO A 91 2.18 14.32 22.24
N ALA A 92 3.36 13.76 22.51
CA ALA A 92 4.59 14.52 22.74
C ALA A 92 5.25 15.06 21.47
N ILE A 93 5.06 14.37 20.34
CA ILE A 93 5.71 14.69 19.05
C ILE A 93 4.70 15.07 17.96
N ARG A 94 3.40 15.01 18.28
CA ARG A 94 2.29 15.18 17.32
C ARG A 94 2.42 16.41 16.43
N GLY A 95 2.77 17.55 17.01
CA GLY A 95 2.90 18.80 16.24
C GLY A 95 3.95 18.70 15.14
N LYS A 96 5.12 18.13 15.45
CA LYS A 96 6.22 17.95 14.48
C LYS A 96 5.89 16.87 13.46
N ALA A 97 5.24 15.77 13.89
CA ALA A 97 4.80 14.71 13.01
C ALA A 97 3.70 15.17 12.04
N ILE A 98 2.74 15.97 12.52
CA ILE A 98 1.70 16.58 11.69
C ILE A 98 2.30 17.51 10.64
N VAL A 99 3.18 18.43 11.06
CA VAL A 99 3.81 19.36 10.12
C VAL A 99 4.67 18.62 9.10
N PHE A 100 5.48 17.66 9.53
CA PHE A 100 6.26 16.86 8.59
C PHE A 100 5.37 16.04 7.65
N GLY A 101 4.32 15.39 8.16
CA GLY A 101 3.36 14.63 7.36
C GLY A 101 2.64 15.49 6.32
N ILE A 102 2.17 16.68 6.71
CA ILE A 102 1.53 17.64 5.79
C ILE A 102 2.53 18.13 4.73
N LEU A 103 3.76 18.48 5.10
CA LEU A 103 4.78 18.90 4.14
C LEU A 103 5.19 17.75 3.22
N ALA A 104 5.36 16.52 3.77
CA ALA A 104 5.69 15.31 3.02
C ALA A 104 4.54 14.83 2.12
N PHE A 105 3.34 15.38 2.28
CA PHE A 105 2.20 15.17 1.40
C PHE A 105 2.03 16.32 0.39
N ILE A 106 1.94 17.57 0.84
CA ILE A 106 1.63 18.73 -0.02
C ILE A 106 2.75 18.99 -1.03
N ILE A 107 4.03 18.93 -0.60
CA ILE A 107 5.15 19.23 -1.50
C ILE A 107 5.21 18.23 -2.66
N PRO A 108 5.16 16.89 -2.45
CA PRO A 108 5.08 15.95 -3.54
C PRO A 108 3.82 16.10 -4.41
N ILE A 109 2.66 16.37 -3.82
CA ILE A 109 1.42 16.59 -4.59
C ILE A 109 1.56 17.78 -5.54
N VAL A 110 2.00 18.92 -5.03
CA VAL A 110 2.09 20.14 -5.84
C VAL A 110 3.18 20.02 -6.89
N LEU A 111 4.42 19.72 -6.49
CA LEU A 111 5.53 19.64 -7.44
C LEU A 111 5.39 18.44 -8.39
N GLY A 112 4.88 17.32 -7.90
CA GLY A 112 4.61 16.15 -8.72
C GLY A 112 3.51 16.41 -9.74
N PHE A 113 2.42 17.05 -9.36
CA PHE A 113 1.34 17.43 -10.28
C PHE A 113 1.85 18.31 -11.42
N PHE A 114 2.58 19.38 -11.11
CA PHE A 114 3.14 20.24 -12.15
C PHE A 114 4.18 19.52 -13.02
N SER A 115 5.02 18.68 -12.43
CA SER A 115 5.98 17.85 -13.19
C SER A 115 5.27 16.90 -14.16
N ASN A 116 4.20 16.24 -13.69
CA ASN A 116 3.44 15.29 -14.52
C ASN A 116 2.72 15.98 -15.68
N ILE A 117 2.18 17.19 -15.47
CA ILE A 117 1.55 17.96 -16.55
C ILE A 117 2.58 18.55 -17.52
N LEU A 118 3.64 19.19 -16.98
CA LEU A 118 4.58 19.97 -17.82
C LEU A 118 5.61 19.10 -18.52
N ILE A 119 6.13 18.07 -17.83
CA ILE A 119 7.22 17.22 -18.33
C ILE A 119 6.66 15.95 -18.97
N LEU A 120 5.75 15.25 -18.30
CA LEU A 120 5.19 13.99 -18.77
C LEU A 120 3.94 14.18 -19.63
N LYS A 121 3.33 15.38 -19.65
CA LYS A 121 2.15 15.74 -20.43
C LYS A 121 0.92 14.85 -20.18
N TYR A 122 0.78 14.36 -18.95
CA TYR A 122 -0.38 13.57 -18.53
C TYR A 122 -1.60 14.46 -18.27
N GLY A 123 -2.79 13.88 -18.40
CA GLY A 123 -4.04 14.54 -18.04
C GLY A 123 -4.12 14.88 -16.54
N ILE A 124 -5.00 15.77 -16.17
CA ILE A 124 -5.13 16.31 -14.80
C ILE A 124 -5.31 15.19 -13.77
N VAL A 125 -6.21 14.26 -14.03
CA VAL A 125 -6.57 13.19 -13.09
C VAL A 125 -5.41 12.22 -12.89
N SER A 126 -4.77 11.77 -13.97
CA SER A 126 -3.57 10.92 -13.92
C SER A 126 -2.42 11.63 -13.22
N SER A 127 -2.28 12.95 -13.43
CA SER A 127 -1.24 13.74 -12.77
C SER A 127 -1.44 13.85 -11.26
N ILE A 128 -2.69 13.99 -10.79
CA ILE A 128 -3.03 13.99 -9.36
C ILE A 128 -2.76 12.60 -8.75
N LEU A 129 -3.17 11.53 -9.43
CA LEU A 129 -2.97 10.16 -8.97
C LEU A 129 -1.48 9.85 -8.80
N LEU A 130 -0.67 10.12 -9.83
CA LEU A 130 0.78 9.91 -9.77
C LEU A 130 1.46 10.79 -8.72
N ALA A 131 1.04 12.05 -8.57
CA ALA A 131 1.57 12.94 -7.54
C ALA A 131 1.25 12.43 -6.12
N SER A 132 0.07 11.83 -5.93
CA SER A 132 -0.30 11.21 -4.65
C SER A 132 0.59 10.01 -4.29
N MET A 133 1.04 9.27 -5.31
CA MET A 133 2.00 8.18 -5.12
C MET A 133 3.35 8.69 -4.60
N TYR A 134 3.84 9.84 -5.09
CA TYR A 134 5.08 10.44 -4.57
C TYR A 134 4.94 10.88 -3.11
N ALA A 135 3.73 11.21 -2.68
CA ALA A 135 3.45 11.65 -1.32
C ALA A 135 3.45 10.50 -0.30
N SER A 136 2.98 9.31 -0.67
CA SER A 136 2.98 8.15 0.22
C SER A 136 4.39 7.73 0.63
N HIS A 137 4.54 7.20 1.82
CA HIS A 137 5.75 6.50 2.24
C HIS A 137 5.41 5.38 3.25
N THR A 138 6.18 4.31 3.20
CA THR A 138 5.96 3.11 4.00
C THR A 138 7.17 2.83 4.88
N LEU A 139 6.96 2.29 6.07
CA LEU A 139 7.99 2.04 7.06
C LEU A 139 8.88 0.80 6.75
N ILE A 140 9.08 0.45 5.48
CA ILE A 140 9.95 -0.69 5.09
C ILE A 140 11.39 -0.51 5.60
N SER A 141 11.87 0.74 5.69
CA SER A 141 13.18 1.06 6.22
C SER A 141 13.26 1.04 7.75
N TYR A 142 12.12 0.91 8.46
CA TYR A 142 12.09 0.89 9.93
C TYR A 142 12.87 -0.27 10.55
N PRO A 143 12.83 -1.52 10.05
CA PRO A 143 13.68 -2.60 10.56
C PRO A 143 15.19 -2.30 10.48
N ILE A 144 15.61 -1.53 9.49
CA ILE A 144 16.99 -1.09 9.35
C ILE A 144 17.35 -0.16 10.52
N VAL A 145 16.49 0.83 10.78
CA VAL A 145 16.65 1.78 11.89
C VAL A 145 16.67 1.08 13.24
N THR A 146 15.83 0.06 13.42
CA THR A 146 15.79 -0.77 14.64
C THR A 146 17.09 -1.58 14.80
N ARG A 147 17.58 -2.18 13.72
CA ARG A 147 18.84 -2.94 13.72
C ARG A 147 20.05 -2.08 14.10
N TYR A 148 20.06 -0.79 13.73
CA TYR A 148 21.09 0.16 14.12
C TYR A 148 20.88 0.80 15.51
N GLY A 149 19.82 0.42 16.23
CA GLY A 149 19.53 0.89 17.59
C GLY A 149 19.09 2.34 17.70
N VAL A 150 18.69 2.99 16.57
CA VAL A 150 18.28 4.39 16.53
C VAL A 150 16.75 4.59 16.46
N SER A 151 15.98 3.53 16.64
CA SER A 151 14.50 3.55 16.57
C SER A 151 13.86 4.48 17.62
N ARG A 152 14.50 4.67 18.78
CA ARG A 152 14.02 5.56 19.85
C ARG A 152 14.33 7.05 19.61
N HIS A 153 14.99 7.38 18.51
CA HIS A 153 15.33 8.78 18.24
C HIS A 153 14.08 9.57 17.84
N ARG A 154 13.95 10.80 18.34
CA ARG A 154 12.77 11.67 18.10
C ARG A 154 12.40 11.84 16.63
N CYS A 155 13.38 11.99 15.74
CA CYS A 155 13.13 12.16 14.31
C CYS A 155 12.55 10.90 13.67
N VAL A 156 12.90 9.69 14.18
CA VAL A 156 12.31 8.43 13.73
C VAL A 156 10.83 8.39 14.12
N SER A 157 10.50 8.70 15.36
CA SER A 157 9.11 8.77 15.82
C SER A 157 8.29 9.84 15.06
N ILE A 158 8.92 10.98 14.69
CA ILE A 158 8.28 12.01 13.85
C ILE A 158 7.99 11.43 12.45
N ALA A 159 8.93 10.74 11.83
CA ALA A 159 8.75 10.15 10.50
C ALA A 159 7.68 9.05 10.53
N VAL A 160 7.70 8.18 11.55
CA VAL A 160 6.68 7.14 11.76
C VAL A 160 5.28 7.75 11.93
N GLY A 161 5.14 8.77 12.77
CA GLY A 161 3.86 9.47 12.93
C GLY A 161 3.39 10.20 11.66
N ALA A 162 4.32 10.72 10.87
CA ALA A 162 4.03 11.37 9.60
C ALA A 162 3.54 10.37 8.53
N THR A 163 4.02 9.11 8.54
CA THR A 163 3.58 8.05 7.63
C THR A 163 2.06 7.88 7.67
N ALA A 164 1.51 7.84 8.88
CA ALA A 164 0.08 7.73 9.08
C ALA A 164 -0.72 8.83 8.39
N ILE A 165 -0.22 10.06 8.45
CA ILE A 165 -0.87 11.22 7.85
C ILE A 165 -0.76 11.15 6.33
N THR A 166 0.43 10.89 5.81
CA THR A 166 0.65 10.80 4.35
C THR A 166 -0.13 9.66 3.72
N ASP A 167 -0.16 8.47 4.36
CA ASP A 167 -0.90 7.33 3.83
C ASP A 167 -2.41 7.56 3.87
N SER A 168 -2.93 8.12 4.98
CA SER A 168 -4.36 8.48 5.06
C SER A 168 -4.75 9.50 3.99
N LEU A 169 -3.94 10.54 3.77
CA LEU A 169 -4.21 11.56 2.76
C LEU A 169 -4.05 11.01 1.34
N THR A 170 -3.06 10.14 1.10
CA THR A 170 -2.86 9.47 -0.21
C THR A 170 -4.03 8.56 -0.54
N LEU A 171 -4.50 7.76 0.43
CA LEU A 171 -5.68 6.91 0.25
C LEU A 171 -6.94 7.73 0.01
N LEU A 172 -7.08 8.88 0.67
CA LEU A 172 -8.20 9.80 0.43
C LEU A 172 -8.18 10.35 -1.02
N VAL A 173 -7.00 10.77 -1.51
CA VAL A 173 -6.85 11.20 -2.92
C VAL A 173 -7.17 10.06 -3.87
N LEU A 174 -6.65 8.84 -3.60
CA LEU A 174 -6.93 7.66 -4.40
C LEU A 174 -8.43 7.36 -4.47
N ALA A 175 -9.10 7.46 -3.34
CA ALA A 175 -10.52 7.25 -3.23
C ALA A 175 -11.33 8.27 -4.05
N ILE A 176 -10.97 9.56 -3.95
CA ILE A 176 -11.61 10.64 -4.74
C ILE A 176 -11.36 10.43 -6.24
N VAL A 177 -10.12 10.12 -6.62
CA VAL A 177 -9.76 9.87 -8.03
C VAL A 177 -10.47 8.61 -8.55
N GLY A 178 -10.46 7.50 -7.78
CA GLY A 178 -11.15 6.28 -8.16
C GLY A 178 -12.64 6.46 -8.37
N SER A 179 -13.29 7.29 -7.56
CA SER A 179 -14.71 7.61 -7.73
C SER A 179 -15.00 8.44 -8.99
N MET A 180 -14.05 9.30 -9.40
CA MET A 180 -14.20 10.10 -10.63
C MET A 180 -14.21 9.24 -11.90
N TYR A 181 -13.61 8.05 -11.87
CA TYR A 181 -13.60 7.12 -13.01
C TYR A 181 -14.82 6.20 -13.05
N ARG A 182 -15.48 5.96 -11.91
CA ARG A 182 -16.64 5.06 -11.85
C ARG A 182 -17.97 5.74 -12.24
N THR A 183 -17.99 7.07 -12.39
CA THR A 183 -19.23 7.81 -12.64
C THR A 183 -19.08 8.72 -13.88
N ASP A 184 -19.71 8.35 -14.98
CA ASP A 184 -19.62 9.05 -16.29
C ASP A 184 -20.23 10.48 -16.31
N SER A 185 -20.91 10.91 -15.26
CA SER A 185 -21.51 12.26 -15.14
C SER A 185 -21.33 12.80 -13.74
N VAL A 186 -20.23 13.51 -13.52
CA VAL A 186 -19.93 14.07 -12.20
C VAL A 186 -20.48 15.46 -12.06
N ASP A 187 -21.73 15.55 -11.64
CA ASP A 187 -22.30 16.79 -11.13
C ASP A 187 -21.59 17.18 -9.82
N SER A 188 -21.37 18.48 -9.59
CA SER A 188 -20.69 18.96 -8.38
C SER A 188 -21.39 18.53 -7.10
N TRP A 189 -22.69 18.27 -7.16
CA TRP A 189 -23.52 17.74 -6.10
C TRP A 189 -23.16 16.30 -5.74
N SER A 190 -22.95 15.45 -6.74
CA SER A 190 -22.56 14.04 -6.54
C SER A 190 -21.22 13.90 -5.83
N ARG A 191 -20.27 14.81 -6.06
CA ARG A 191 -18.97 14.84 -5.33
C ARG A 191 -19.14 15.17 -3.85
N LEU A 192 -19.99 16.16 -3.53
CA LEU A 192 -20.28 16.52 -2.15
C LEU A 192 -20.99 15.38 -1.41
N GLU A 193 -21.93 14.73 -2.07
CA GLU A 193 -22.64 13.55 -1.56
C GLU A 193 -21.66 12.39 -1.26
N LEU A 194 -20.71 12.14 -2.16
CA LEU A 194 -19.69 11.11 -1.95
C LEU A 194 -18.82 11.42 -0.73
N ILE A 195 -18.31 12.66 -0.62
CA ILE A 195 -17.50 13.08 0.52
C ILE A 195 -18.29 12.93 1.83
N LEU A 196 -19.58 13.29 1.80
CA LEU A 196 -20.45 13.15 2.95
C LEU A 196 -20.68 11.68 3.33
N LYS A 197 -20.99 10.81 2.36
CA LYS A 197 -21.17 9.36 2.56
C LYS A 197 -19.92 8.73 3.15
N VAL A 198 -18.75 9.03 2.61
CA VAL A 198 -17.46 8.53 3.10
C VAL A 198 -17.18 9.02 4.51
N SER A 199 -17.40 10.30 4.77
CA SER A 199 -17.19 10.86 6.11
C SER A 199 -18.12 10.21 7.14
N LEU A 200 -19.38 10.02 6.80
CA LEU A 200 -20.36 9.35 7.67
C LEU A 200 -20.00 7.89 7.90
N MET A 201 -19.59 7.16 6.85
CA MET A 201 -19.17 5.77 6.98
C MET A 201 -17.87 5.63 7.78
N GLY A 202 -16.89 6.51 7.55
CA GLY A 202 -15.67 6.58 8.36
C GLY A 202 -15.96 6.86 9.83
N LEU A 203 -16.83 7.82 10.13
CA LEU A 203 -17.28 8.09 11.49
C LEU A 203 -18.02 6.89 12.10
N PHE A 204 -18.86 6.20 11.33
CA PHE A 204 -19.54 4.99 11.78
C PHE A 204 -18.52 3.90 12.17
N ILE A 205 -17.51 3.64 11.33
CA ILE A 205 -16.44 2.68 11.63
C ILE A 205 -15.67 3.10 12.88
N ILE A 206 -15.26 4.38 12.97
CA ILE A 206 -14.51 4.92 14.11
C ILE A 206 -15.30 4.80 15.43
N TYR A 207 -16.59 4.93 15.40
CA TYR A 207 -17.44 4.90 16.60
C TYR A 207 -17.92 3.51 16.99
N SER A 208 -18.35 2.69 16.03
CA SER A 208 -18.96 1.39 16.28
C SER A 208 -17.94 0.28 16.50
N PHE A 209 -16.88 0.22 15.70
CA PHE A 209 -15.90 -0.87 15.73
C PHE A 209 -15.16 -1.01 17.06
N PRO A 210 -14.69 0.07 17.73
CA PRO A 210 -14.07 -0.08 19.05
C PRO A 210 -15.03 -0.58 20.12
N ARG A 211 -16.32 -0.24 20.01
CA ARG A 211 -17.34 -0.69 20.98
C ARG A 211 -17.62 -2.16 20.80
N ILE A 212 -17.89 -2.58 19.57
CA ILE A 212 -18.14 -3.98 19.20
C ILE A 212 -16.91 -4.83 19.51
N GLY A 213 -15.72 -4.36 19.10
CA GLY A 213 -14.44 -5.03 19.34
C GLY A 213 -14.16 -5.22 20.82
N ARG A 214 -14.33 -4.17 21.63
CA ARG A 214 -14.12 -4.25 23.08
C ARG A 214 -15.09 -5.21 23.75
N TRP A 215 -16.36 -5.19 23.35
CA TRP A 215 -17.37 -6.12 23.88
C TRP A 215 -17.00 -7.56 23.55
N PHE A 216 -16.64 -7.83 22.28
CA PHE A 216 -16.35 -9.18 21.82
C PHE A 216 -15.05 -9.74 22.44
N LEU A 217 -13.95 -8.96 22.38
CA LEU A 217 -12.66 -9.39 22.91
C LEU A 217 -12.64 -9.60 24.42
N ARG A 218 -13.56 -8.94 25.16
CA ARG A 218 -13.73 -9.19 26.60
C ARG A 218 -14.55 -10.43 26.90
N LYS A 219 -15.47 -10.80 25.99
CA LYS A 219 -16.39 -11.93 26.21
C LYS A 219 -15.76 -13.27 25.82
N TYR A 220 -14.91 -13.27 24.78
CA TYR A 220 -14.28 -14.47 24.23
C TYR A 220 -12.76 -14.36 24.35
N GLU A 221 -12.17 -15.31 25.10
CA GLU A 221 -10.72 -15.34 25.37
C GLU A 221 -9.94 -16.23 24.39
N ASP A 222 -10.65 -17.05 23.59
CA ASP A 222 -10.04 -17.93 22.60
C ASP A 222 -9.35 -17.11 21.49
N GLY A 223 -8.04 -17.35 21.31
CA GLY A 223 -7.22 -16.61 20.35
C GLY A 223 -7.64 -16.82 18.90
N ILE A 224 -8.15 -18.00 18.53
CA ILE A 224 -8.66 -18.29 17.18
C ILE A 224 -9.93 -17.52 16.92
N VAL A 225 -10.87 -17.54 17.90
CA VAL A 225 -12.14 -16.81 17.80
C VAL A 225 -11.89 -15.31 17.70
N GLN A 226 -10.97 -14.78 18.50
CA GLN A 226 -10.57 -13.37 18.43
C GLN A 226 -9.96 -13.00 17.09
N PHE A 227 -9.07 -13.85 16.55
CA PHE A 227 -8.43 -13.65 15.25
C PHE A 227 -9.46 -13.60 14.12
N ILE A 228 -10.38 -14.59 14.06
CA ILE A 228 -11.43 -14.64 13.04
C ILE A 228 -12.34 -13.42 13.14
N PHE A 229 -12.71 -13.02 14.37
CA PHE A 229 -13.53 -11.86 14.60
C PHE A 229 -12.87 -10.58 14.08
N ILE A 230 -11.59 -10.33 14.39
CA ILE A 230 -10.87 -9.15 13.91
C ILE A 230 -10.81 -9.16 12.38
N LEU A 231 -10.52 -10.31 11.78
CA LEU A 231 -10.48 -10.44 10.33
C LEU A 231 -11.86 -10.14 9.70
N ALA A 232 -12.93 -10.66 10.27
CA ALA A 232 -14.29 -10.35 9.83
C ALA A 232 -14.60 -8.84 9.93
N MET A 233 -14.18 -8.18 11.00
CA MET A 233 -14.32 -6.72 11.14
C MET A 233 -13.56 -5.94 10.06
N VAL A 234 -12.35 -6.37 9.69
CA VAL A 234 -11.56 -5.74 8.63
C VAL A 234 -12.29 -5.82 7.30
N PHE A 235 -12.79 -7.02 6.93
CA PHE A 235 -13.52 -7.21 5.67
C PHE A 235 -14.89 -6.53 5.69
N LEU A 236 -15.55 -6.47 6.85
CA LEU A 236 -16.77 -5.69 7.01
C LEU A 236 -16.50 -4.21 6.75
N ALA A 237 -15.42 -3.64 7.29
CA ALA A 237 -15.06 -2.25 7.05
C ALA A 237 -14.73 -1.98 5.58
N ALA A 238 -14.00 -2.92 4.93
CA ALA A 238 -13.71 -2.84 3.50
C ALA A 238 -15.00 -2.84 2.68
N GLY A 239 -15.89 -3.81 2.90
CA GLY A 239 -17.17 -3.91 2.21
C GLY A 239 -18.08 -2.70 2.45
N LEU A 240 -18.12 -2.16 3.67
CA LEU A 240 -18.88 -0.93 3.98
C LEU A 240 -18.35 0.28 3.19
N MET A 241 -17.04 0.40 2.97
CA MET A 241 -16.48 1.45 2.13
C MET A 241 -16.81 1.23 0.65
N GLU A 242 -16.78 -0.01 0.17
CA GLU A 242 -17.18 -0.35 -1.21
C GLU A 242 -18.65 -0.02 -1.48
N LEU A 243 -19.56 -0.24 -0.51
CA LEU A 243 -20.97 0.12 -0.62
C LEU A 243 -21.21 1.62 -0.82
N VAL A 244 -20.33 2.47 -0.31
CA VAL A 244 -20.42 3.92 -0.54
C VAL A 244 -19.63 4.39 -1.77
N GLY A 245 -19.15 3.45 -2.61
CA GLY A 245 -18.44 3.74 -3.84
C GLY A 245 -16.95 4.04 -3.68
N MET A 246 -16.37 3.66 -2.53
CA MET A 246 -14.96 3.85 -2.22
C MET A 246 -14.18 2.54 -2.32
N GLU A 247 -12.85 2.66 -2.39
CA GLU A 247 -11.99 1.48 -2.34
C GLU A 247 -12.03 0.84 -0.94
N GLY A 248 -12.20 -0.49 -0.88
CA GLY A 248 -12.21 -1.26 0.36
C GLY A 248 -10.91 -1.13 1.18
N ILE A 249 -9.82 -0.78 0.51
CA ILE A 249 -8.51 -0.48 1.10
C ILE A 249 -8.62 0.53 2.26
N LEU A 250 -9.39 1.61 2.05
CA LEU A 250 -9.61 2.65 3.06
C LEU A 250 -10.34 2.09 4.28
N GLY A 251 -11.33 1.22 4.07
CA GLY A 251 -12.05 0.54 5.15
C GLY A 251 -11.14 -0.35 5.99
N ALA A 252 -10.32 -1.17 5.34
CA ALA A 252 -9.34 -2.03 6.01
C ALA A 252 -8.34 -1.22 6.86
N PHE A 253 -7.84 -0.10 6.32
CA PHE A 253 -6.96 0.82 7.04
C PHE A 253 -7.65 1.43 8.27
N PHE A 254 -8.87 1.95 8.13
CA PHE A 254 -9.63 2.49 9.26
C PHE A 254 -9.91 1.43 10.32
N ALA A 255 -10.24 0.20 9.93
CA ALA A 255 -10.39 -0.90 10.89
C ALA A 255 -9.10 -1.12 11.69
N GLY A 256 -7.94 -1.17 11.03
CA GLY A 256 -6.64 -1.29 11.68
C GLY A 256 -6.37 -0.16 12.66
N LEU A 257 -6.60 1.09 12.24
CA LEU A 257 -6.41 2.28 13.05
C LEU A 257 -7.29 2.27 14.32
N VAL A 258 -8.53 1.88 14.17
CA VAL A 258 -9.53 1.94 15.26
C VAL A 258 -9.37 0.78 16.23
N LEU A 259 -9.02 -0.40 15.72
CA LEU A 259 -8.77 -1.61 16.52
C LEU A 259 -7.40 -1.61 17.19
N ASN A 260 -6.47 -0.76 16.76
CA ASN A 260 -5.11 -0.64 17.31
C ASN A 260 -5.12 -0.53 18.86
N ARG A 261 -5.99 0.29 19.42
CA ARG A 261 -6.10 0.46 20.87
C ARG A 261 -6.61 -0.78 21.62
N LEU A 262 -7.22 -1.71 20.91
CA LEU A 262 -7.76 -2.95 21.48
C LEU A 262 -6.81 -4.13 21.34
N ILE A 263 -5.82 -4.01 20.46
CA ILE A 263 -4.84 -5.04 20.13
C ILE A 263 -3.44 -4.53 20.48
N PRO A 264 -2.99 -4.74 21.74
CA PRO A 264 -1.67 -4.27 22.18
C PRO A 264 -0.53 -4.82 21.31
N PRO A 265 0.57 -4.07 21.11
CA PRO A 265 1.69 -4.50 20.29
C PRO A 265 2.33 -5.83 20.73
N VAL A 266 2.26 -6.15 22.02
CA VAL A 266 2.84 -7.38 22.60
C VAL A 266 1.71 -8.34 23.01
N SER A 267 0.73 -8.57 22.16
CA SER A 267 -0.37 -9.50 22.44
C SER A 267 -0.27 -10.75 21.55
N PRO A 268 -0.69 -11.94 22.03
CA PRO A 268 -0.77 -13.13 21.18
C PRO A 268 -1.63 -12.92 19.93
N LEU A 269 -2.74 -12.20 20.06
CA LEU A 269 -3.61 -11.86 18.93
C LEU A 269 -2.87 -11.04 17.86
N ARG A 270 -2.04 -10.07 18.28
CA ARG A 270 -1.21 -9.30 17.35
C ARG A 270 -0.24 -10.19 16.59
N ASN A 271 0.40 -11.11 17.28
CA ASN A 271 1.32 -12.05 16.67
C ASN A 271 0.62 -12.97 15.63
N TYR A 272 -0.59 -13.44 15.91
CA TYR A 272 -1.38 -14.22 14.95
C TYR A 272 -1.73 -13.40 13.70
N LEU A 273 -2.17 -12.17 13.88
CA LEU A 273 -2.51 -11.26 12.78
C LEU A 273 -1.27 -10.99 11.91
N GLU A 274 -0.15 -10.65 12.51
CA GLU A 274 1.10 -10.39 11.78
C GLU A 274 1.64 -11.65 11.11
N PHE A 275 1.58 -12.79 11.78
CA PHE A 275 2.06 -14.07 11.23
C PHE A 275 1.28 -14.47 9.99
N VAL A 276 -0.03 -14.54 10.07
CA VAL A 276 -0.88 -14.96 8.93
C VAL A 276 -0.75 -13.98 7.76
N GLY A 277 -0.77 -12.68 8.04
CA GLY A 277 -0.57 -11.65 7.03
C GLY A 277 0.76 -11.79 6.30
N ASN A 278 1.85 -11.84 7.05
CA ASN A 278 3.20 -11.89 6.48
C ASN A 278 3.57 -13.26 5.88
N ALA A 279 2.99 -14.36 6.39
CA ALA A 279 3.29 -15.69 5.89
C ALA A 279 2.53 -16.06 4.61
N LEU A 280 1.33 -15.52 4.40
CA LEU A 280 0.46 -15.98 3.32
C LEU A 280 -0.12 -14.84 2.48
N PHE A 281 -0.96 -13.97 3.05
CA PHE A 281 -1.77 -13.06 2.25
C PHE A 281 -0.95 -11.94 1.60
N ILE A 282 -0.02 -11.33 2.33
CA ILE A 282 0.85 -10.27 1.80
C ILE A 282 1.76 -10.78 0.67
N PRO A 283 2.42 -11.94 0.80
CA PRO A 283 3.14 -12.55 -0.30
C PRO A 283 2.31 -12.78 -1.56
N TYR A 284 1.09 -13.31 -1.42
CA TYR A 284 0.19 -13.49 -2.56
C TYR A 284 -0.07 -12.17 -3.30
N PHE A 285 -0.36 -11.10 -2.55
CA PHE A 285 -0.52 -9.77 -3.13
C PHE A 285 0.73 -9.30 -3.87
N LEU A 286 1.90 -9.42 -3.26
CA LEU A 286 3.15 -8.94 -3.85
C LEU A 286 3.55 -9.72 -5.11
N ILE A 287 3.37 -11.05 -5.11
CA ILE A 287 3.58 -11.89 -6.27
C ILE A 287 2.59 -11.50 -7.37
N GLY A 288 1.30 -11.33 -7.02
CA GLY A 288 0.26 -10.92 -7.95
C GLY A 288 0.51 -9.55 -8.60
N VAL A 289 1.02 -8.58 -7.84
CA VAL A 289 1.47 -7.29 -8.39
C VAL A 289 2.65 -7.49 -9.35
N GLY A 290 3.61 -8.34 -8.98
CA GLY A 290 4.74 -8.69 -9.86
C GLY A 290 4.29 -9.28 -11.19
N MET A 291 3.29 -10.16 -11.18
CA MET A 291 2.76 -10.79 -12.42
C MET A 291 2.15 -9.78 -13.40
N LEU A 292 1.71 -8.61 -12.93
CA LEU A 292 1.17 -7.54 -13.79
C LEU A 292 2.23 -6.69 -14.45
N ILE A 293 3.49 -6.76 -14.00
CA ILE A 293 4.56 -5.88 -14.47
C ILE A 293 5.18 -6.44 -15.75
N ASP A 294 5.02 -5.71 -16.87
CA ASP A 294 5.76 -5.98 -18.09
C ASP A 294 7.07 -5.21 -18.11
N VAL A 295 8.16 -5.90 -17.77
CA VAL A 295 9.51 -5.32 -17.74
C VAL A 295 10.01 -4.94 -19.14
N ARG A 296 9.48 -5.56 -20.20
CA ARG A 296 9.89 -5.30 -21.58
C ARG A 296 9.55 -3.86 -22.01
N VAL A 297 8.46 -3.30 -21.43
CA VAL A 297 8.07 -1.90 -21.67
C VAL A 297 9.18 -0.93 -21.23
N PHE A 298 9.93 -1.25 -20.17
CA PHE A 298 11.03 -0.40 -19.70
C PHE A 298 12.22 -0.39 -20.67
N PHE A 299 12.52 -1.52 -21.30
CA PHE A 299 13.68 -1.64 -22.21
C PHE A 299 13.31 -1.36 -23.67
N GLY A 300 12.03 -1.39 -24.03
CA GLY A 300 11.55 -1.22 -25.39
C GLY A 300 11.39 0.24 -25.83
N HIS A 301 11.19 1.17 -24.90
CA HIS A 301 10.87 2.56 -25.24
C HIS A 301 11.61 3.57 -24.36
N ILE A 302 12.34 4.49 -25.00
CA ILE A 302 13.04 5.61 -24.35
C ILE A 302 12.07 6.47 -23.51
N GLU A 303 10.83 6.63 -23.97
CA GLU A 303 9.81 7.38 -23.25
C GLU A 303 9.45 6.74 -21.88
N SER A 304 9.38 5.42 -21.80
CA SER A 304 9.13 4.71 -20.52
C SER A 304 10.27 4.91 -19.53
N MET A 305 11.52 4.88 -20.01
CA MET A 305 12.71 5.17 -19.19
C MET A 305 12.71 6.63 -18.71
N LYS A 306 12.32 7.57 -19.57
CA LYS A 306 12.19 8.99 -19.22
C LYS A 306 11.13 9.19 -18.14
N VAL A 307 9.94 8.56 -18.27
CA VAL A 307 8.88 8.60 -17.28
C VAL A 307 9.38 8.07 -15.94
N ALA A 308 9.98 6.89 -15.91
CA ALA A 308 10.52 6.28 -14.70
C ALA A 308 11.58 7.16 -14.02
N ALA A 309 12.49 7.74 -14.81
CA ALA A 309 13.52 8.65 -14.30
C ALA A 309 12.92 9.92 -13.69
N VAL A 310 11.97 10.56 -14.39
CA VAL A 310 11.29 11.78 -13.90
C VAL A 310 10.52 11.45 -12.61
N MET A 311 9.74 10.36 -12.57
CA MET A 311 8.99 9.94 -11.41
C MET A 311 9.91 9.70 -10.20
N THR A 312 11.01 8.97 -10.39
CA THR A 312 11.97 8.67 -9.33
C THR A 312 12.64 9.95 -8.81
N LEU A 313 13.11 10.82 -9.71
CA LEU A 313 13.74 12.09 -9.32
C LEU A 313 12.76 13.01 -8.59
N MET A 314 11.50 13.06 -9.02
CA MET A 314 10.47 13.85 -8.35
C MET A 314 10.13 13.29 -6.97
N ALA A 315 9.97 11.98 -6.83
CA ALA A 315 9.75 11.34 -5.53
C ALA A 315 10.89 11.65 -4.55
N LEU A 316 12.14 11.48 -4.97
CA LEU A 316 13.33 11.74 -4.14
C LEU A 316 13.45 13.23 -3.78
N SER A 317 13.38 14.13 -4.76
CA SER A 317 13.58 15.56 -4.55
C SER A 317 12.50 16.19 -3.67
N THR A 318 11.24 15.81 -3.86
CA THR A 318 10.13 16.36 -3.08
C THR A 318 10.16 15.91 -1.63
N LYS A 319 10.52 14.66 -1.35
CA LYS A 319 10.73 14.15 0.01
C LYS A 319 11.93 14.82 0.68
N TRP A 320 13.00 15.04 -0.07
CA TRP A 320 14.15 15.79 0.47
C TRP A 320 13.77 17.23 0.82
N ILE A 321 13.02 17.93 -0.02
CA ILE A 321 12.52 19.29 0.23
C ILE A 321 11.63 19.31 1.49
N ALA A 322 10.72 18.32 1.64
CA ALA A 322 9.87 18.22 2.82
C ALA A 322 10.67 18.05 4.12
N ALA A 323 11.66 17.15 4.11
CA ALA A 323 12.54 16.94 5.26
C ALA A 323 13.40 18.18 5.55
N TRP A 324 13.90 18.87 4.52
CA TRP A 324 14.69 20.10 4.65
C TRP A 324 13.85 21.26 5.20
N THR A 325 12.63 21.44 4.71
CA THR A 325 11.70 22.46 5.20
C THR A 325 11.37 22.22 6.67
N THR A 326 11.08 20.96 7.05
CA THR A 326 10.83 20.60 8.45
C THR A 326 12.05 20.87 9.33
N GLN A 327 13.26 20.52 8.84
CA GLN A 327 14.51 20.86 9.54
C GLN A 327 14.63 22.37 9.82
N LYS A 328 14.31 23.21 8.83
CA LYS A 328 14.39 24.67 8.97
C LYS A 328 13.36 25.21 9.96
N ILE A 329 12.12 24.72 9.90
CA ILE A 329 11.04 25.16 10.81
C ILE A 329 11.37 24.85 12.27
N TYR A 330 11.95 23.68 12.55
CA TYR A 330 12.18 23.22 13.92
C TYR A 330 13.63 23.30 14.39
N GLY A 331 14.55 23.85 13.61
CA GLY A 331 15.97 23.97 13.95
C GLY A 331 16.67 22.61 14.16
N MET A 332 16.27 21.58 13.43
CA MET A 332 16.80 20.23 13.59
C MET A 332 18.21 20.08 13.02
N LYS A 333 18.97 19.07 13.51
CA LYS A 333 20.30 18.76 13.01
C LYS A 333 20.24 18.13 11.61
N ARG A 334 21.34 18.22 10.84
CA ARG A 334 21.43 17.64 9.49
C ARG A 334 21.20 16.12 9.49
N ILE A 335 21.68 15.42 10.53
CA ILE A 335 21.50 13.97 10.68
C ILE A 335 20.01 13.59 10.86
N GLU A 336 19.26 14.42 11.61
CA GLU A 336 17.83 14.19 11.83
C GLU A 336 17.04 14.35 10.53
N ARG A 337 17.39 15.34 9.69
CA ARG A 337 16.83 15.49 8.35
C ARG A 337 17.12 14.25 7.49
N GLN A 338 18.37 13.76 7.49
CA GLN A 338 18.74 12.60 6.68
C GLN A 338 17.96 11.34 7.11
N LEU A 339 17.77 11.15 8.41
CA LEU A 339 16.96 10.04 8.93
C LEU A 339 15.49 10.18 8.52
N MET A 340 14.92 11.37 8.65
CA MET A 340 13.53 11.63 8.23
C MET A 340 13.35 11.43 6.71
N PHE A 341 14.30 11.93 5.90
CA PHE A 341 14.31 11.72 4.46
C PHE A 341 14.41 10.23 4.11
N GLY A 342 15.37 9.50 4.69
CA GLY A 342 15.57 8.07 4.42
C GLY A 342 14.35 7.23 4.79
N LEU A 343 13.71 7.52 5.93
CA LEU A 343 12.48 6.84 6.36
C LEU A 343 11.29 7.18 5.46
N SER A 344 11.16 8.43 5.02
CA SER A 344 10.03 8.86 4.19
C SER A 344 10.17 8.53 2.71
N ASN A 345 11.32 8.03 2.28
CA ASN A 345 11.59 7.74 0.86
C ASN A 345 11.28 6.29 0.47
N ALA A 346 11.07 5.40 1.44
CA ALA A 346 10.64 4.04 1.18
C ALA A 346 9.14 4.04 0.81
N GLN A 347 8.82 3.47 -0.34
CA GLN A 347 7.46 3.37 -0.87
C GLN A 347 7.12 1.90 -1.10
N ALA A 348 5.94 1.44 -0.67
CA ALA A 348 5.47 0.09 -0.93
C ALA A 348 3.95 -0.01 -1.02
N ALA A 349 3.27 -0.31 0.10
CA ALA A 349 1.92 -0.80 0.10
C ALA A 349 0.90 0.21 -0.50
N ALA A 350 0.85 1.44 0.02
CA ALA A 350 -0.09 2.46 -0.49
C ALA A 350 0.25 2.89 -1.93
N THR A 351 1.54 2.93 -2.28
CA THR A 351 1.99 3.22 -3.66
C THR A 351 1.58 2.11 -4.62
N LEU A 352 1.78 0.84 -4.24
CA LEU A 352 1.36 -0.31 -5.04
C LEU A 352 -0.17 -0.36 -5.19
N ALA A 353 -0.92 -0.06 -4.13
CA ALA A 353 -2.37 0.05 -4.18
C ALA A 353 -2.82 1.14 -5.17
N ALA A 354 -2.18 2.32 -5.12
CA ALA A 354 -2.48 3.42 -6.04
C ALA A 354 -2.16 3.06 -7.50
N VAL A 355 -1.04 2.35 -7.75
CA VAL A 355 -0.70 1.83 -9.10
C VAL A 355 -1.76 0.85 -9.58
N LEU A 356 -2.16 -0.09 -8.74
CA LEU A 356 -3.14 -1.11 -9.10
C LEU A 356 -4.50 -0.48 -9.44
N VAL A 357 -4.98 0.44 -8.60
CA VAL A 357 -6.24 1.16 -8.85
C VAL A 357 -6.13 2.04 -10.10
N GLY A 358 -4.99 2.73 -10.29
CA GLY A 358 -4.73 3.52 -11.49
C GLY A 358 -4.70 2.66 -12.76
N TYR A 359 -4.09 1.47 -12.68
CA TYR A 359 -4.04 0.52 -13.78
C TYR A 359 -5.44 -0.01 -14.14
N LEU A 360 -6.21 -0.44 -13.14
CA LEU A 360 -7.59 -0.92 -13.35
C LEU A 360 -8.50 0.16 -13.91
N SER A 361 -8.35 1.42 -13.45
CA SER A 361 -9.13 2.54 -13.98
C SER A 361 -8.72 2.92 -15.42
N LEU A 362 -7.45 2.77 -15.78
CA LEU A 362 -6.94 3.04 -17.14
C LEU A 362 -7.36 1.95 -18.15
N ILE A 363 -7.46 0.68 -17.72
CA ILE A 363 -7.93 -0.42 -18.58
C ILE A 363 -9.38 -0.17 -19.01
N HIS A 364 -10.26 0.27 -18.11
CA HIS A 364 -11.64 0.59 -18.45
C HIS A 364 -11.80 1.77 -19.43
N ILE A 365 -10.78 2.63 -19.56
CA ILE A 365 -10.78 3.74 -20.53
C ILE A 365 -10.28 3.28 -21.91
N SER A 366 -9.44 2.24 -21.96
CA SER A 366 -8.85 1.77 -23.23
C SER A 366 -9.70 0.71 -23.96
N GLU A 367 -10.75 0.17 -23.35
CA GLU A 367 -11.73 -0.66 -24.07
C GLU A 367 -12.70 0.26 -24.81
N PRO A 368 -12.63 0.34 -26.16
CA PRO A 368 -13.67 1.02 -26.92
C PRO A 368 -14.97 0.26 -26.70
N THR A 369 -16.00 0.96 -26.23
CA THR A 369 -17.38 0.46 -26.22
C THR A 369 -17.69 -0.18 -27.57
N ARG A 370 -17.63 -1.50 -27.64
CA ARG A 370 -18.22 -2.25 -28.75
C ARG A 370 -19.74 -2.17 -28.56
N HIS A 371 -20.35 -1.23 -29.27
CA HIS A 371 -21.77 -1.28 -29.63
C HIS A 371 -21.98 -2.21 -30.81
#